data_636879bb2c2c986613298727ae631bc6
#
_entry.id   636879bb2c2c986613298727ae631bc6
#
_cell.length_a   1.000
_cell.length_b   1.000
_cell.length_c   1.000
_cell.angle_alpha   90.00
_cell.angle_beta   90.00
_cell.angle_gamma   90.00
#
_symmetry.space_group_name_H-M   'P 1'
#
loop_
_entity.id
_entity.type
_entity.pdbx_description
1 polymer ?
#
loop_
_entity_poly.entity_id
_entity_poly.type
_entity_poly.pdbx_seq_one_letter_code
_entity_poly.pdbx_strand_id
1 'polypeptide(L)'
;MTEFEGVLGYQVRTMLDGIALDVKTRRQAMLDTAHQRARELLAQTRRQACERVRQAVNEERQLLAKTLDKTRAALASRQRHRQQALDVARLERGRTLLGEALRIRWENPETRADWVRAVIDDAKGILQPGNWHVQYPEGIDETWITGLIAQQLGNPLDDQPGTNTIRAVPDIKGGLRIMRGAACLEMTIAGLMARADELSSELLAEIYGEQAESVAERKHG
;
A
#
# COMPACT_ATOMS: atom_id res chain seq x y z
N MET A 1 63.97 -26.65 98.14
CA MET A 1 62.77 -25.85 97.71
C MET A 1 62.86 -25.24 96.29
N THR A 2 63.98 -25.36 95.56
CA THR A 2 64.26 -24.73 94.23
C THR A 2 63.82 -25.52 93.02
N GLU A 3 63.65 -26.83 93.11
CA GLU A 3 63.24 -27.67 91.93
C GLU A 3 61.76 -27.59 91.62
N PHE A 4 60.94 -27.34 92.62
CA PHE A 4 59.44 -27.26 92.40
C PHE A 4 59.03 -25.91 91.74
N GLU A 5 59.76 -24.81 92.00
CA GLU A 5 59.56 -23.54 91.33
C GLU A 5 59.92 -23.54 89.84
N GLY A 6 60.95 -24.31 89.49
CA GLY A 6 61.38 -24.50 88.08
C GLY A 6 60.35 -25.22 87.22
N VAL A 7 59.75 -26.29 87.79
CA VAL A 7 58.77 -27.11 87.10
C VAL A 7 57.44 -26.30 86.88
N LEU A 8 56.99 -25.55 87.91
CA LEU A 8 55.79 -24.70 87.76
C LEU A 8 56.02 -23.54 86.76
N GLY A 9 57.23 -22.90 86.78
CA GLY A 9 57.56 -21.92 85.75
C GLY A 9 57.62 -22.42 84.35
N TYR A 10 58.07 -23.67 84.11
CA TYR A 10 58.05 -24.30 82.81
C TYR A 10 56.65 -24.68 82.34
N GLN A 11 55.77 -25.16 83.24
CA GLN A 11 54.35 -25.46 82.88
C GLN A 11 53.56 -24.22 82.51
N VAL A 12 53.72 -23.08 83.26
CA VAL A 12 53.09 -21.81 82.98
C VAL A 12 53.58 -21.26 81.67
N ARG A 13 54.87 -21.38 81.32
CA ARG A 13 55.42 -20.92 80.04
C ARG A 13 54.88 -21.73 78.88
N THR A 14 54.81 -23.04 79.02
CA THR A 14 54.27 -23.97 78.01
C THR A 14 52.74 -23.67 77.74
N MET A 15 52.00 -23.37 78.84
CA MET A 15 50.58 -22.95 78.70
C MET A 15 50.43 -21.60 77.96
N LEU A 16 51.27 -20.61 78.31
CA LEU A 16 51.24 -19.31 77.62
C LEU A 16 51.64 -19.41 76.18
N ASP A 17 52.62 -20.22 75.80
CA ASP A 17 53.02 -20.46 74.43
C ASP A 17 51.89 -21.18 73.67
N GLY A 18 51.21 -22.14 74.30
CA GLY A 18 50.03 -22.80 73.74
C GLY A 18 48.87 -21.81 73.50
N ILE A 19 48.57 -20.95 74.43
CA ILE A 19 47.54 -19.91 74.25
C ILE A 19 47.96 -18.90 73.19
N ALA A 20 49.23 -18.48 73.15
CA ALA A 20 49.69 -17.55 72.10
C ALA A 20 49.60 -18.18 70.68
N LEU A 21 49.90 -19.46 70.58
CA LEU A 21 49.77 -20.21 69.32
C LEU A 21 48.25 -20.35 68.88
N ASP A 22 47.37 -20.65 69.83
CA ASP A 22 45.92 -20.75 69.57
C ASP A 22 45.33 -19.39 69.13
N VAL A 23 45.70 -18.34 69.82
CA VAL A 23 45.30 -16.98 69.41
C VAL A 23 45.81 -16.62 68.02
N LYS A 24 47.03 -16.93 67.70
CA LYS A 24 47.64 -16.69 66.40
C LYS A 24 46.91 -17.47 65.30
N THR A 25 46.63 -18.74 65.53
CA THR A 25 45.88 -19.59 64.58
C THR A 25 44.45 -19.11 64.38
N ARG A 26 43.72 -18.75 65.44
CA ARG A 26 42.37 -18.18 65.34
C ARG A 26 42.36 -16.85 64.60
N ARG A 27 43.31 -15.98 64.88
CA ARG A 27 43.45 -14.71 64.15
C ARG A 27 43.66 -14.93 62.65
N GLN A 28 44.59 -15.87 62.33
CA GLN A 28 44.83 -16.18 60.91
C GLN A 28 43.59 -16.73 60.21
N ALA A 29 42.88 -17.66 60.83
CA ALA A 29 41.66 -18.23 60.29
C ALA A 29 40.54 -17.15 60.10
N MET A 30 40.45 -16.20 61.03
CA MET A 30 39.53 -15.06 60.89
C MET A 30 39.90 -14.15 59.70
N LEU A 31 41.18 -13.86 59.50
CA LEU A 31 41.67 -13.04 58.40
C LEU A 31 41.42 -13.75 57.04
N ASP A 32 41.75 -15.06 56.99
CA ASP A 32 41.53 -15.84 55.77
C ASP A 32 40.04 -15.91 55.40
N THR A 33 39.17 -16.11 56.40
CA THR A 33 37.71 -16.07 56.21
C THR A 33 37.24 -14.71 55.73
N ALA A 34 37.76 -13.63 56.31
CA ALA A 34 37.42 -12.25 55.92
C ALA A 34 37.87 -11.96 54.47
N HIS A 35 39.09 -12.36 54.11
CA HIS A 35 39.60 -12.25 52.74
C HIS A 35 38.80 -13.04 51.74
N GLN A 36 38.38 -14.25 52.06
CA GLN A 36 37.54 -15.06 51.21
C GLN A 36 36.19 -14.44 50.98
N ARG A 37 35.49 -13.97 52.03
CA ARG A 37 34.23 -13.25 51.94
C ARG A 37 34.33 -11.97 51.10
N ALA A 38 35.41 -11.21 51.25
CA ALA A 38 35.67 -10.03 50.45
C ALA A 38 35.84 -10.37 48.97
N ARG A 39 36.58 -11.43 48.62
CA ARG A 39 36.72 -11.89 47.24
C ARG A 39 35.40 -12.36 46.65
N GLU A 40 34.59 -13.11 47.39
CA GLU A 40 33.25 -13.55 46.97
C GLU A 40 32.32 -12.36 46.72
N LEU A 41 32.30 -11.40 47.64
CA LEU A 41 31.47 -10.18 47.49
C LEU A 41 31.88 -9.39 46.23
N LEU A 42 33.18 -9.18 46.01
CA LEU A 42 33.69 -8.50 44.82
C LEU A 42 33.33 -9.24 43.55
N ALA A 43 33.46 -10.56 43.53
CA ALA A 43 33.11 -11.38 42.40
C ALA A 43 31.61 -11.32 42.10
N GLN A 44 30.76 -11.38 43.12
CA GLN A 44 29.33 -11.26 43.00
C GLN A 44 28.91 -9.85 42.48
N THR A 45 29.48 -8.80 43.05
CA THR A 45 29.19 -7.43 42.60
C THR A 45 29.61 -7.19 41.16
N ARG A 46 30.77 -7.70 40.74
CA ARG A 46 31.19 -7.63 39.31
C ARG A 46 30.24 -8.37 38.38
N ARG A 47 29.79 -9.59 38.75
CA ARG A 47 28.80 -10.34 37.96
C ARG A 47 27.50 -9.54 37.83
N GLN A 48 26.96 -9.02 38.92
CA GLN A 48 25.75 -8.20 38.93
C GLN A 48 25.90 -6.91 38.08
N ALA A 49 27.04 -6.23 38.18
CA ALA A 49 27.31 -5.03 37.36
C ALA A 49 27.35 -5.39 35.85
N CYS A 50 28.05 -6.48 35.47
CA CYS A 50 28.09 -6.94 34.09
C CYS A 50 26.70 -7.32 33.58
N GLU A 51 25.89 -7.98 34.40
CA GLU A 51 24.51 -8.34 34.05
C GLU A 51 23.64 -7.10 33.78
N ARG A 52 23.68 -6.11 34.67
CA ARG A 52 22.97 -4.83 34.51
C ARG A 52 23.37 -4.10 33.23
N VAL A 53 24.66 -4.06 32.90
CA VAL A 53 25.16 -3.44 31.68
C VAL A 53 24.64 -4.19 30.46
N ARG A 54 24.68 -5.53 30.48
CA ARG A 54 24.12 -6.34 29.38
C ARG A 54 22.63 -6.11 29.18
N GLN A 55 21.86 -6.06 30.25
CA GLN A 55 20.43 -5.78 30.21
C GLN A 55 20.17 -4.39 29.62
N ALA A 56 20.82 -3.35 30.11
CA ALA A 56 20.68 -1.99 29.60
C ALA A 56 21.03 -1.89 28.11
N VAL A 57 22.10 -2.52 27.66
CA VAL A 57 22.48 -2.56 26.23
C VAL A 57 21.43 -3.28 25.39
N ASN A 58 20.87 -4.37 25.89
CA ASN A 58 19.83 -5.11 25.16
C ASN A 58 18.52 -4.31 25.08
N GLU A 59 18.12 -3.65 26.15
CA GLU A 59 16.94 -2.77 26.16
C GLU A 59 17.10 -1.61 25.16
N GLU A 60 18.27 -0.96 25.15
CA GLU A 60 18.56 0.12 24.22
C GLU A 60 18.55 -0.35 22.76
N ARG A 61 19.13 -1.53 22.47
CA ARG A 61 19.08 -2.14 21.12
C ARG A 61 17.64 -2.43 20.68
N GLN A 62 16.80 -2.91 21.60
CA GLN A 62 15.39 -3.15 21.29
C GLN A 62 14.63 -1.84 21.00
N LEU A 63 14.89 -0.78 21.75
CA LEU A 63 14.29 0.55 21.52
C LEU A 63 14.74 1.12 20.17
N LEU A 64 16.01 1.02 19.85
CA LEU A 64 16.54 1.45 18.55
C LEU A 64 15.92 0.65 17.40
N ALA A 65 15.82 -0.68 17.51
CA ALA A 65 15.17 -1.51 16.51
C ALA A 65 13.71 -1.09 16.27
N LYS A 66 12.92 -0.93 17.34
CA LYS A 66 11.54 -0.44 17.27
C LYS A 66 11.42 0.93 16.59
N THR A 67 12.36 1.83 16.90
CA THR A 67 12.38 3.18 16.30
C THR A 67 12.71 3.12 14.81
N LEU A 68 13.69 2.28 14.41
CA LEU A 68 14.03 2.06 13.02
C LEU A 68 12.86 1.45 12.24
N ASP A 69 12.17 0.48 12.80
CA ASP A 69 11.01 -0.14 12.15
C ASP A 69 9.85 0.86 11.98
N LYS A 70 9.58 1.70 12.99
CA LYS A 70 8.60 2.79 12.87
C LYS A 70 8.96 3.79 11.77
N THR A 71 10.22 4.19 11.69
CA THR A 71 10.67 5.15 10.65
C THR A 71 10.62 4.52 9.26
N ARG A 72 11.00 3.25 9.10
CA ARG A 72 10.88 2.51 7.84
C ARG A 72 9.43 2.39 7.40
N ALA A 73 8.53 2.02 8.31
CA ALA A 73 7.10 1.93 8.02
C ALA A 73 6.50 3.29 7.62
N ALA A 74 6.88 4.37 8.31
CA ALA A 74 6.44 5.73 7.97
C ALA A 74 6.95 6.17 6.58
N LEU A 75 8.20 5.87 6.24
CA LEU A 75 8.76 6.17 4.92
C LEU A 75 8.05 5.37 3.82
N ALA A 76 7.84 4.07 4.01
CA ALA A 76 7.11 3.23 3.06
C ALA A 76 5.66 3.71 2.86
N SER A 77 4.99 4.15 3.93
CA SER A 77 3.65 4.75 3.83
C SER A 77 3.66 6.05 3.02
N ARG A 78 4.61 6.96 3.29
CA ARG A 78 4.75 8.22 2.53
C ARG A 78 5.03 7.98 1.05
N GLN A 79 5.88 7.00 0.73
CA GLN A 79 6.15 6.63 -0.66
C GLN A 79 4.90 6.12 -1.37
N ARG A 80 4.13 5.22 -0.73
CA ARG A 80 2.86 4.73 -1.28
C ARG A 80 1.86 5.86 -1.52
N HIS A 81 1.66 6.76 -0.54
CA HIS A 81 0.77 7.90 -0.71
C HIS A 81 1.21 8.83 -1.85
N ARG A 82 2.51 9.09 -1.97
CA ARG A 82 3.04 9.90 -3.07
C ARG A 82 2.80 9.24 -4.43
N GLN A 83 3.00 7.94 -4.52
CA GLN A 83 2.75 7.19 -5.75
C GLN A 83 1.25 7.24 -6.11
N GLN A 84 0.37 6.95 -5.17
CA GLN A 84 -1.08 7.04 -5.36
C GLN A 84 -1.53 8.43 -5.84
N ALA A 85 -0.99 9.50 -5.24
CA ALA A 85 -1.30 10.86 -5.68
C ALA A 85 -0.86 11.15 -7.12
N LEU A 86 0.30 10.64 -7.54
CA LEU A 86 0.77 10.75 -8.91
C LEU A 86 -0.11 9.98 -9.90
N ASP A 87 -0.58 8.81 -9.53
CA ASP A 87 -1.40 7.97 -10.38
C ASP A 87 -2.81 8.57 -10.55
N VAL A 88 -3.40 9.11 -9.47
CA VAL A 88 -4.65 9.86 -9.56
C VAL A 88 -4.50 11.07 -10.49
N ALA A 89 -3.41 11.84 -10.36
CA ALA A 89 -3.17 12.99 -11.23
C ALA A 89 -2.98 12.59 -12.70
N ARG A 90 -2.35 11.45 -12.96
CA ARG A 90 -2.20 10.90 -14.33
C ARG A 90 -3.54 10.48 -14.91
N LEU A 91 -4.39 9.80 -14.14
CA LEU A 91 -5.72 9.42 -14.57
C LEU A 91 -6.58 10.63 -14.91
N GLU A 92 -6.60 11.65 -14.06
CA GLU A 92 -7.34 12.87 -14.31
C GLU A 92 -6.90 13.58 -15.60
N ARG A 93 -5.58 13.62 -15.82
CA ARG A 93 -5.04 14.16 -17.06
C ARG A 93 -5.44 13.32 -18.28
N GLY A 94 -5.34 11.99 -18.17
CA GLY A 94 -5.75 11.04 -19.21
C GLY A 94 -7.24 11.20 -19.55
N ARG A 95 -8.08 11.34 -18.54
CA ARG A 95 -9.52 11.59 -18.68
C ARG A 95 -9.80 12.90 -19.44
N THR A 96 -9.13 13.98 -19.06
CA THR A 96 -9.28 15.27 -19.75
C THR A 96 -8.92 15.15 -21.23
N LEU A 97 -7.75 14.54 -21.53
CA LEU A 97 -7.29 14.32 -22.90
C LEU A 97 -8.24 13.43 -23.70
N LEU A 98 -8.80 12.37 -23.09
CA LEU A 98 -9.78 11.51 -23.74
C LEU A 98 -11.06 12.29 -24.11
N GLY A 99 -11.59 13.09 -23.15
CA GLY A 99 -12.75 13.93 -23.39
C GLY A 99 -12.54 14.94 -24.54
N GLU A 100 -11.38 15.57 -24.58
CA GLU A 100 -10.98 16.48 -25.67
C GLU A 100 -10.86 15.73 -27.02
N ALA A 101 -10.23 14.58 -27.05
CA ALA A 101 -10.07 13.76 -28.26
C ALA A 101 -11.43 13.30 -28.80
N LEU A 102 -12.34 12.85 -27.91
CA LEU A 102 -13.68 12.46 -28.30
C LEU A 102 -14.48 13.66 -28.87
N ARG A 103 -14.33 14.84 -28.27
CA ARG A 103 -14.97 16.07 -28.76
C ARG A 103 -14.44 16.46 -30.15
N ILE A 104 -13.13 16.50 -30.33
CA ILE A 104 -12.47 16.81 -31.62
C ILE A 104 -12.96 15.82 -32.70
N ARG A 105 -12.99 14.52 -32.36
CA ARG A 105 -13.48 13.47 -33.28
C ARG A 105 -14.94 13.67 -33.68
N TRP A 106 -15.78 14.16 -32.76
CA TRP A 106 -17.18 14.46 -33.03
C TRP A 106 -17.38 15.76 -33.83
N GLU A 107 -16.58 16.78 -33.62
CA GLU A 107 -16.63 18.07 -34.34
C GLU A 107 -16.24 17.92 -35.81
N ASN A 108 -15.30 17.04 -36.13
CA ASN A 108 -14.87 16.80 -37.51
C ASN A 108 -15.94 15.99 -38.28
N PRO A 109 -16.46 16.47 -39.43
CA PRO A 109 -17.55 15.81 -40.20
C PRO A 109 -17.19 14.40 -40.66
N GLU A 110 -15.96 14.14 -41.09
CA GLU A 110 -15.54 12.85 -41.56
C GLU A 110 -15.55 11.79 -40.48
N THR A 111 -14.83 12.11 -39.34
CA THR A 111 -14.75 11.19 -38.21
C THR A 111 -16.08 11.03 -37.48
N ARG A 112 -16.95 12.04 -37.54
CA ARG A 112 -18.34 11.98 -37.05
C ARG A 112 -19.14 10.97 -37.85
N ALA A 113 -19.03 10.98 -39.17
CA ALA A 113 -19.74 10.04 -40.04
C ALA A 113 -19.30 8.59 -39.74
N ASP A 114 -17.99 8.36 -39.55
CA ASP A 114 -17.46 7.06 -39.16
C ASP A 114 -17.95 6.63 -37.77
N TRP A 115 -18.02 7.56 -36.82
CA TRP A 115 -18.59 7.28 -35.49
C TRP A 115 -20.05 6.84 -35.60
N VAL A 116 -20.88 7.60 -36.32
CA VAL A 116 -22.30 7.23 -36.53
C VAL A 116 -22.46 5.85 -37.15
N ARG A 117 -21.66 5.54 -38.18
CA ARG A 117 -21.68 4.20 -38.83
C ARG A 117 -21.30 3.11 -37.84
N ALA A 118 -20.20 3.28 -37.10
CA ALA A 118 -19.73 2.30 -36.12
C ALA A 118 -20.77 2.04 -35.02
N VAL A 119 -21.39 3.08 -34.48
CA VAL A 119 -22.43 2.95 -33.43
C VAL A 119 -23.66 2.20 -33.95
N ILE A 120 -24.06 2.44 -35.19
CA ILE A 120 -25.21 1.71 -35.79
C ILE A 120 -24.84 0.25 -36.04
N ASP A 121 -23.65 -0.05 -36.52
CA ASP A 121 -23.18 -1.42 -36.74
C ASP A 121 -23.07 -2.18 -35.41
N ASP A 122 -22.54 -1.57 -34.33
CA ASP A 122 -22.54 -2.12 -32.98
C ASP A 122 -24.00 -2.36 -32.49
N ALA A 123 -24.89 -1.39 -32.72
CA ALA A 123 -26.31 -1.53 -32.37
C ALA A 123 -26.98 -2.71 -33.05
N LYS A 124 -26.69 -2.95 -34.35
CA LYS A 124 -27.19 -4.13 -35.06
C LYS A 124 -26.71 -5.45 -34.45
N GLY A 125 -25.51 -5.48 -33.91
CA GLY A 125 -24.97 -6.66 -33.25
C GLY A 125 -25.55 -6.94 -31.88
N ILE A 126 -25.94 -5.86 -31.15
CA ILE A 126 -26.36 -5.92 -29.73
C ILE A 126 -27.86 -5.85 -29.57
N LEU A 127 -28.52 -4.94 -30.30
CA LEU A 127 -29.96 -4.74 -30.24
C LEU A 127 -30.69 -5.59 -31.26
N GLN A 128 -31.80 -6.20 -30.85
CA GLN A 128 -32.63 -6.97 -31.81
C GLN A 128 -33.16 -6.06 -32.91
N PRO A 129 -33.47 -6.57 -34.14
CA PRO A 129 -34.13 -5.79 -35.17
C PRO A 129 -35.50 -5.27 -34.74
N GLY A 130 -35.88 -4.07 -35.13
CA GLY A 130 -37.19 -3.48 -34.80
C GLY A 130 -37.11 -1.97 -34.60
N ASN A 131 -38.13 -1.39 -33.96
CA ASN A 131 -38.27 0.06 -33.75
C ASN A 131 -37.18 0.62 -32.85
N TRP A 132 -36.22 1.33 -33.41
CA TRP A 132 -35.17 1.99 -32.67
C TRP A 132 -35.50 3.48 -32.49
N HIS A 133 -35.20 3.99 -31.30
CA HIS A 133 -35.23 5.38 -30.99
C HIS A 133 -33.80 5.94 -30.93
N VAL A 134 -33.39 6.63 -31.98
CA VAL A 134 -32.05 7.22 -32.09
C VAL A 134 -32.09 8.65 -31.64
N GLN A 135 -31.30 9.01 -30.65
CA GLN A 135 -31.11 10.36 -30.13
C GLN A 135 -29.73 10.88 -30.52
N TYR A 136 -29.67 12.13 -30.96
CA TYR A 136 -28.46 12.79 -31.40
C TYR A 136 -28.40 14.25 -30.85
N PRO A 137 -27.24 14.91 -30.84
CA PRO A 137 -27.10 16.28 -30.33
C PRO A 137 -27.84 17.29 -31.20
N GLU A 138 -28.38 18.33 -30.58
CA GLU A 138 -28.88 19.51 -31.29
C GLU A 138 -27.76 20.23 -32.06
N GLY A 139 -28.12 20.95 -33.11
CA GLY A 139 -27.19 21.73 -33.93
C GLY A 139 -26.48 20.94 -35.05
N ILE A 140 -26.84 19.67 -35.24
CA ILE A 140 -26.43 18.91 -36.41
C ILE A 140 -27.49 19.01 -37.49
N ASP A 141 -27.07 19.06 -38.75
CA ASP A 141 -27.98 19.00 -39.90
C ASP A 141 -28.82 17.70 -39.87
N GLU A 142 -30.11 17.90 -39.60
CA GLU A 142 -31.09 16.83 -39.48
C GLU A 142 -31.17 15.99 -40.76
N THR A 143 -31.10 16.64 -41.91
CA THR A 143 -31.15 15.95 -43.21
C THR A 143 -29.94 15.02 -43.43
N TRP A 144 -28.78 15.53 -43.02
CA TRP A 144 -27.53 14.74 -43.13
C TRP A 144 -27.54 13.52 -42.18
N ILE A 145 -27.89 13.68 -40.90
CA ILE A 145 -27.83 12.60 -39.94
C ILE A 145 -28.94 11.56 -40.19
N THR A 146 -30.15 11.99 -40.53
CA THR A 146 -31.26 11.09 -40.86
C THR A 146 -30.98 10.31 -42.15
N GLY A 147 -30.39 10.94 -43.16
CA GLY A 147 -29.96 10.26 -44.39
C GLY A 147 -28.90 9.22 -44.14
N LEU A 148 -27.90 9.51 -43.30
CA LEU A 148 -26.82 8.59 -42.95
C LEU A 148 -27.35 7.38 -42.17
N ILE A 149 -28.23 7.62 -41.18
CA ILE A 149 -28.85 6.57 -40.38
C ILE A 149 -29.78 5.69 -41.25
N ALA A 150 -30.61 6.29 -42.11
CA ALA A 150 -31.49 5.58 -43.00
C ALA A 150 -30.72 4.68 -43.98
N GLN A 151 -29.62 5.17 -44.54
CA GLN A 151 -28.72 4.41 -45.37
C GLN A 151 -28.16 3.17 -44.66
N GLN A 152 -27.80 3.31 -43.41
CA GLN A 152 -27.26 2.19 -42.64
C GLN A 152 -28.34 1.21 -42.18
N LEU A 153 -29.52 1.66 -41.80
CA LEU A 153 -30.60 0.79 -41.30
C LEU A 153 -31.37 0.07 -42.45
N GLY A 154 -31.27 0.57 -43.69
CA GLY A 154 -31.91 -0.04 -44.84
C GLY A 154 -33.44 0.06 -44.84
N ASN A 155 -34.04 0.86 -43.96
CA ASN A 155 -35.50 1.07 -43.89
C ASN A 155 -35.82 2.55 -43.97
N PRO A 156 -36.91 2.97 -44.64
CA PRO A 156 -37.36 4.33 -44.64
C PRO A 156 -37.79 4.77 -43.22
N LEU A 157 -37.36 5.96 -42.87
CA LEU A 157 -37.77 6.65 -41.66
C LEU A 157 -39.20 7.18 -41.89
N ASP A 158 -40.18 6.54 -41.30
CA ASP A 158 -41.55 6.97 -41.41
C ASP A 158 -42.18 7.10 -40.01
N ASP A 159 -43.02 8.09 -39.78
CA ASP A 159 -43.70 8.36 -38.51
C ASP A 159 -44.79 7.33 -38.14
N GLN A 160 -44.83 6.18 -38.86
CA GLN A 160 -45.81 5.16 -38.57
C GLN A 160 -45.42 4.29 -37.32
N PRO A 161 -46.40 3.82 -36.55
CA PRO A 161 -46.13 2.91 -35.45
C PRO A 161 -45.45 1.63 -35.95
N GLY A 162 -44.20 1.48 -35.67
CA GLY A 162 -43.37 0.38 -36.15
C GLY A 162 -42.07 0.81 -36.82
N THR A 163 -41.82 2.12 -36.99
CA THR A 163 -40.65 2.69 -37.66
C THR A 163 -39.60 3.21 -36.70
N ASN A 164 -38.36 3.34 -37.19
CA ASN A 164 -37.30 3.96 -36.44
C ASN A 164 -37.54 5.46 -36.24
N THR A 165 -37.40 5.96 -35.03
CA THR A 165 -37.55 7.40 -34.75
C THR A 165 -36.19 8.03 -34.47
N ILE A 166 -35.94 9.21 -35.06
CA ILE A 166 -34.70 9.94 -34.90
C ILE A 166 -35.07 11.34 -34.28
N ARG A 167 -34.40 11.68 -33.19
CA ARG A 167 -34.71 12.94 -32.47
C ARG A 167 -33.45 13.63 -31.97
N ALA A 168 -33.39 14.94 -32.19
CA ALA A 168 -32.40 15.79 -31.55
C ALA A 168 -32.73 16.00 -30.05
N VAL A 169 -31.73 15.96 -29.21
CA VAL A 169 -31.87 16.07 -27.75
C VAL A 169 -30.78 16.99 -27.18
N PRO A 170 -31.17 18.04 -26.38
CA PRO A 170 -30.25 19.05 -25.91
C PRO A 170 -29.22 18.57 -24.85
N ASP A 171 -29.50 17.48 -24.15
CA ASP A 171 -28.61 16.92 -23.13
C ASP A 171 -27.43 16.14 -23.73
N ILE A 172 -27.49 15.77 -25.00
CA ILE A 172 -26.39 15.10 -25.71
C ILE A 172 -25.47 16.13 -26.35
N LYS A 173 -24.21 16.19 -25.93
CA LYS A 173 -23.20 17.10 -26.51
C LYS A 173 -22.42 16.50 -27.68
N GLY A 174 -22.49 15.19 -27.87
CA GLY A 174 -21.80 14.47 -28.94
C GLY A 174 -22.02 12.97 -28.84
N GLY A 175 -21.97 12.28 -29.96
CA GLY A 175 -22.28 10.85 -30.07
C GLY A 175 -23.76 10.56 -30.26
N LEU A 176 -24.15 9.31 -30.10
CA LEU A 176 -25.53 8.83 -30.28
C LEU A 176 -25.98 8.01 -29.07
N ARG A 177 -27.29 8.04 -28.82
CA ARG A 177 -27.96 7.12 -27.90
C ARG A 177 -29.03 6.38 -28.68
N ILE A 178 -28.98 5.04 -28.68
CA ILE A 178 -29.95 4.20 -29.39
C ILE A 178 -30.70 3.37 -28.36
N MET A 179 -32.02 3.48 -28.38
CA MET A 179 -32.88 2.76 -27.44
C MET A 179 -33.83 1.85 -28.20
N ARG A 180 -34.12 0.66 -27.61
CA ARG A 180 -35.15 -0.25 -28.03
C ARG A 180 -35.85 -0.90 -26.86
N GLY A 181 -37.08 -0.49 -26.58
CA GLY A 181 -37.78 -0.93 -25.37
C GLY A 181 -37.01 -0.53 -24.12
N ALA A 182 -36.60 -1.49 -23.30
CA ALA A 182 -35.79 -1.29 -22.11
C ALA A 182 -34.27 -1.32 -22.37
N ALA A 183 -33.82 -1.71 -23.57
CA ALA A 183 -32.40 -1.75 -23.91
C ALA A 183 -31.93 -0.38 -24.43
N CYS A 184 -30.77 0.06 -23.97
CA CYS A 184 -30.15 1.33 -24.34
C CYS A 184 -28.67 1.11 -24.67
N LEU A 185 -28.26 1.51 -25.86
CA LEU A 185 -26.87 1.62 -26.25
C LEU A 185 -26.46 3.09 -26.19
N GLU A 186 -25.66 3.45 -25.19
CA GLU A 186 -25.20 4.81 -25.00
C GLU A 186 -23.77 5.00 -25.48
N MET A 187 -23.63 5.58 -26.67
CA MET A 187 -22.34 5.90 -27.29
C MET A 187 -22.18 7.42 -27.44
N THR A 188 -22.68 8.14 -26.44
CA THR A 188 -22.45 9.58 -26.27
C THR A 188 -21.08 9.81 -25.65
N ILE A 189 -20.51 11.01 -25.84
CA ILE A 189 -19.26 11.40 -25.16
C ILE A 189 -19.40 11.23 -23.64
N ALA A 190 -20.54 11.62 -23.06
CA ALA A 190 -20.78 11.47 -21.62
C ALA A 190 -20.83 9.99 -21.20
N GLY A 191 -21.51 9.12 -21.95
CA GLY A 191 -21.58 7.70 -21.66
C GLY A 191 -20.23 7.00 -21.80
N LEU A 192 -19.44 7.34 -22.82
CA LEU A 192 -18.08 6.82 -22.99
C LEU A 192 -17.15 7.27 -21.88
N MET A 193 -17.27 8.53 -21.42
CA MET A 193 -16.49 9.06 -20.30
C MET A 193 -16.87 8.38 -18.99
N ALA A 194 -18.16 8.14 -18.73
CA ALA A 194 -18.60 7.39 -17.55
C ALA A 194 -18.05 5.96 -17.55
N ARG A 195 -18.04 5.28 -18.71
CA ARG A 195 -17.47 3.94 -18.84
C ARG A 195 -15.94 3.93 -18.69
N ALA A 196 -15.25 4.98 -19.14
CA ALA A 196 -13.81 5.14 -18.91
C ALA A 196 -13.47 5.22 -17.42
N ASP A 197 -14.36 5.76 -16.58
CA ASP A 197 -14.18 5.81 -15.14
C ASP A 197 -14.26 4.41 -14.49
N GLU A 198 -15.16 3.55 -14.97
CA GLU A 198 -15.23 2.15 -14.55
C GLU A 198 -13.96 1.37 -14.93
N LEU A 199 -13.45 1.58 -16.13
CA LEU A 199 -12.22 0.96 -16.63
C LEU A 199 -10.95 1.51 -15.99
N SER A 200 -10.99 2.70 -15.41
CA SER A 200 -9.81 3.33 -14.79
C SER A 200 -9.24 2.51 -13.63
N SER A 201 -10.07 1.82 -12.88
CA SER A 201 -9.66 0.94 -11.79
C SER A 201 -8.97 -0.32 -12.29
N GLU A 202 -9.44 -0.88 -13.40
CA GLU A 202 -8.85 -2.06 -14.05
C GLU A 202 -7.50 -1.72 -14.68
N LEU A 203 -7.42 -0.59 -15.39
CA LEU A 203 -6.16 -0.07 -15.95
C LEU A 203 -5.11 0.21 -14.88
N LEU A 204 -5.50 0.76 -13.74
CA LEU A 204 -4.57 0.93 -12.63
C LEU A 204 -4.07 -0.41 -12.09
N ALA A 205 -4.94 -1.39 -11.94
CA ALA A 205 -4.57 -2.72 -11.46
C ALA A 205 -3.57 -3.40 -12.41
N GLU A 206 -3.75 -3.24 -13.72
CA GLU A 206 -2.85 -3.78 -14.74
C GLU A 206 -1.48 -3.09 -14.72
N ILE A 207 -1.45 -1.75 -14.68
CA ILE A 207 -0.21 -0.96 -14.57
C ILE A 207 0.58 -1.34 -13.28
N TYR A 208 -0.12 -1.56 -12.17
CA TYR A 208 0.54 -1.98 -10.93
C TYR A 208 1.01 -3.44 -10.99
N GLY A 209 0.29 -4.32 -11.68
CA GLY A 209 0.68 -5.71 -11.92
C GLY A 209 2.00 -5.79 -12.71
N GLU A 210 2.10 -5.10 -13.84
CA GLU A 210 3.31 -5.04 -14.65
C GLU A 210 4.52 -4.45 -13.91
N GLN A 211 4.31 -3.42 -13.09
CA GLN A 211 5.38 -2.84 -12.28
C GLN A 211 5.88 -3.80 -11.19
N ALA A 212 5.01 -4.58 -10.60
CA ALA A 212 5.38 -5.57 -9.59
C ALA A 212 6.24 -6.69 -10.19
N GLU A 213 5.92 -7.16 -11.38
CA GLU A 213 6.69 -8.17 -12.12
C GLU A 213 8.07 -7.64 -12.53
N SER A 214 8.15 -6.43 -13.08
CA SER A 214 9.40 -5.81 -13.48
C SER A 214 10.38 -5.55 -12.32
N VAL A 215 9.86 -5.30 -11.12
CA VAL A 215 10.68 -5.14 -9.89
C VAL A 215 11.14 -6.49 -9.35
N ALA A 216 10.34 -7.55 -9.51
CA ALA A 216 10.72 -8.91 -9.12
C ALA A 216 11.85 -9.47 -10.00
N GLU A 217 11.79 -9.24 -11.31
CA GLU A 217 12.83 -9.65 -12.26
C GLU A 217 14.18 -8.94 -12.00
N ARG A 218 14.18 -7.66 -11.64
CA ARG A 218 15.41 -6.90 -11.32
C ARG A 218 16.09 -7.33 -10.01
N LYS A 219 15.41 -8.07 -9.15
CA LYS A 219 15.98 -8.59 -7.89
C LYS A 219 16.61 -9.97 -8.03
N HIS A 220 16.39 -10.65 -9.14
CA HIS A 220 16.90 -12.00 -9.39
C HIS A 220 17.92 -12.07 -10.54
N GLY A 221 18.30 -10.97 -11.12
CA GLY A 221 19.42 -10.82 -12.07
C GLY A 221 20.55 -10.02 -11.48
#